data_4d436e715acc4d6a75f4dda0ff259328
#
_entry.id   4d436e715acc4d6a75f4dda0ff259328
#
_cell.length_a   1.000
_cell.length_b   1.000
_cell.length_c   1.000
_cell.angle_alpha   90.00
_cell.angle_beta   90.00
_cell.angle_gamma   90.00
#
_symmetry.space_group_name_H-M   'P 1'
#
loop_
_entity.id
_entity.type
_entity.pdbx_description
1 polymer ?
#
loop_
_entity_poly.entity_id
_entity_poly.type
_entity_poly.pdbx_seq_one_letter_code
_entity_poly.pdbx_strand_id
1 'polypeptide(L)'
;MWMLIAALVAGPASVRKPAPAAPPAEAKPEALAPDELRARIDGYLGVIDVPIPVAQWRALGPAAAPLLEQIIADPKAFPSRRAKAVDGLSSAAPERAAALLPQLLQGEAQPIVVRVAALHGAARVLPAPKLLAALKPVLETAKEPGLRRSAAELLARHGKAAGCRAVRAQAAREESGAFEQALERCE
;
A
#
# COMPACT_ATOMS: atom_id res chain seq x y z
N MET A 1 -43.66 0.10 -75.75
CA MET A 1 -44.16 0.99 -74.71
C MET A 1 -44.10 0.17 -73.39
N TRP A 2 -42.99 0.23 -72.70
CA TRP A 2 -42.73 -0.53 -71.47
C TRP A 2 -42.67 0.45 -70.31
N MET A 3 -43.61 0.34 -69.37
CA MET A 3 -43.65 1.06 -68.10
C MET A 3 -42.73 0.37 -67.09
N LEU A 4 -41.68 1.06 -66.65
CA LEU A 4 -40.84 0.67 -65.50
C LEU A 4 -41.51 1.15 -64.22
N ILE A 5 -41.95 0.20 -63.38
CA ILE A 5 -42.42 0.45 -62.02
C ILE A 5 -41.21 0.39 -61.11
N ALA A 6 -40.80 1.55 -60.57
CA ALA A 6 -39.76 1.63 -59.51
C ALA A 6 -40.39 1.32 -58.14
N ALA A 7 -40.01 0.19 -57.55
CA ALA A 7 -40.40 -0.14 -56.18
C ALA A 7 -39.46 0.56 -55.18
N LEU A 8 -40.03 1.45 -54.38
CA LEU A 8 -39.35 2.09 -53.23
C LEU A 8 -39.24 1.08 -52.09
N VAL A 9 -38.05 0.61 -51.84
CA VAL A 9 -37.74 -0.24 -50.64
C VAL A 9 -37.50 0.69 -49.47
N ALA A 10 -38.45 0.77 -48.54
CA ALA A 10 -38.24 1.46 -47.26
C ALA A 10 -37.35 0.59 -46.35
N GLY A 11 -36.14 1.03 -46.07
CA GLY A 11 -35.22 0.36 -45.15
C GLY A 11 -35.73 0.44 -43.70
N PRO A 12 -35.42 -0.59 -42.86
CA PRO A 12 -35.90 -0.62 -41.47
C PRO A 12 -35.22 0.50 -40.64
N ALA A 13 -36.08 1.23 -39.89
CA ALA A 13 -35.65 2.25 -38.96
C ALA A 13 -34.74 1.64 -37.88
N SER A 14 -33.49 2.11 -37.84
CA SER A 14 -32.52 1.73 -36.83
C SER A 14 -32.96 2.23 -35.44
N VAL A 15 -33.44 1.35 -34.61
CA VAL A 15 -33.76 1.65 -33.20
C VAL A 15 -32.44 1.86 -32.46
N ARG A 16 -32.10 3.12 -32.21
CA ARG A 16 -30.97 3.50 -31.37
C ARG A 16 -31.23 2.97 -29.92
N LYS A 17 -30.46 1.97 -29.50
CA LYS A 17 -30.40 1.52 -28.12
C LYS A 17 -30.03 2.72 -27.24
N PRO A 18 -30.79 3.04 -26.17
CA PRO A 18 -30.43 4.13 -25.28
C PRO A 18 -29.06 3.85 -24.67
N ALA A 19 -28.20 4.88 -24.64
CA ALA A 19 -26.89 4.78 -23.99
C ALA A 19 -27.08 4.45 -22.51
N PRO A 20 -26.22 3.57 -21.93
CA PRO A 20 -26.27 3.28 -20.51
C PRO A 20 -26.11 4.59 -19.74
N ALA A 21 -27.01 4.80 -18.75
CA ALA A 21 -26.93 5.94 -17.85
C ALA A 21 -25.52 5.99 -17.22
N ALA A 22 -24.89 7.15 -17.23
CA ALA A 22 -23.61 7.35 -16.55
C ALA A 22 -23.76 6.95 -15.08
N PRO A 23 -22.77 6.22 -14.51
CA PRO A 23 -22.81 5.87 -13.09
C PRO A 23 -22.95 7.17 -12.28
N PRO A 24 -23.74 7.16 -11.18
CA PRO A 24 -23.88 8.32 -10.32
C PRO A 24 -22.48 8.76 -9.89
N ALA A 25 -22.21 10.06 -10.02
CA ALA A 25 -20.96 10.65 -9.55
C ALA A 25 -20.74 10.23 -8.09
N GLU A 26 -19.64 9.55 -7.82
CA GLU A 26 -19.27 9.14 -6.47
C GLU A 26 -19.26 10.40 -5.60
N ALA A 27 -20.21 10.48 -4.67
CA ALA A 27 -20.28 11.57 -3.72
C ALA A 27 -18.94 11.57 -2.96
N LYS A 28 -18.20 12.69 -3.02
CA LYS A 28 -17.02 12.87 -2.19
C LYS A 28 -17.41 12.53 -0.75
N PRO A 29 -16.70 11.60 -0.08
CA PRO A 29 -16.99 11.29 1.30
C PRO A 29 -16.93 12.59 2.11
N GLU A 30 -18.02 12.89 2.81
CA GLU A 30 -18.11 14.03 3.71
C GLU A 30 -17.01 13.90 4.77
N ALA A 31 -16.22 14.95 4.95
CA ALA A 31 -15.12 14.92 5.89
C ALA A 31 -15.67 14.75 7.32
N LEU A 32 -15.21 13.71 8.02
CA LEU A 32 -15.60 13.43 9.38
C LEU A 32 -15.24 14.61 10.31
N ALA A 33 -16.07 14.88 11.30
CA ALA A 33 -15.74 15.82 12.36
C ALA A 33 -14.49 15.31 13.13
N PRO A 34 -13.64 16.22 13.66
CA PRO A 34 -12.38 15.83 14.31
C PRO A 34 -12.53 14.77 15.42
N ASP A 35 -13.56 14.90 16.24
CA ASP A 35 -13.83 13.96 17.35
C ASP A 35 -14.32 12.60 16.82
N GLU A 36 -15.14 12.59 15.79
CA GLU A 36 -15.59 11.36 15.14
C GLU A 36 -14.42 10.64 14.46
N LEU A 37 -13.55 11.39 13.77
CA LEU A 37 -12.34 10.85 13.15
C LEU A 37 -11.43 10.20 14.20
N ARG A 38 -11.21 10.89 15.33
CA ARG A 38 -10.42 10.35 16.46
C ARG A 38 -11.05 9.07 17.01
N ALA A 39 -12.34 9.09 17.31
CA ALA A 39 -13.06 7.93 17.85
C ALA A 39 -12.96 6.73 16.88
N ARG A 40 -13.06 6.96 15.57
CA ARG A 40 -12.96 5.92 14.57
C ARG A 40 -11.54 5.34 14.47
N ILE A 41 -10.51 6.18 14.50
CA ILE A 41 -9.11 5.74 14.55
C ILE A 41 -8.86 4.92 15.82
N ASP A 42 -9.31 5.40 16.98
CA ASP A 42 -9.15 4.69 18.25
C ASP A 42 -9.85 3.33 18.24
N GLY A 43 -11.04 3.25 17.66
CA GLY A 43 -11.75 2.00 17.42
C GLY A 43 -10.95 1.02 16.57
N TYR A 44 -10.40 1.47 15.43
CA TYR A 44 -9.56 0.61 14.55
C TYR A 44 -8.29 0.13 15.25
N LEU A 45 -7.63 1.01 16.00
CA LEU A 45 -6.40 0.68 16.70
C LEU A 45 -6.63 -0.21 17.93
N GLY A 46 -7.84 -0.22 18.48
CA GLY A 46 -8.24 -1.04 19.63
C GLY A 46 -8.63 -2.48 19.29
N VAL A 47 -8.93 -2.78 18.02
CA VAL A 47 -9.27 -4.15 17.59
C VAL A 47 -8.05 -5.05 17.73
N ILE A 48 -8.21 -6.22 18.34
CA ILE A 48 -7.16 -7.24 18.50
C ILE A 48 -7.42 -8.35 17.48
N ASP A 49 -6.36 -8.83 16.83
CA ASP A 49 -6.33 -10.01 15.94
C ASP A 49 -7.19 -9.93 14.66
N VAL A 50 -7.82 -8.79 14.38
CA VAL A 50 -8.54 -8.58 13.13
C VAL A 50 -7.85 -7.48 12.32
N PRO A 51 -7.39 -7.76 11.11
CA PRO A 51 -6.83 -6.73 10.25
C PRO A 51 -7.93 -5.77 9.79
N ILE A 52 -7.65 -4.48 9.91
CA ILE A 52 -8.56 -3.46 9.38
C ILE A 52 -8.42 -3.39 7.85
N PRO A 53 -9.51 -3.56 7.10
CA PRO A 53 -9.47 -3.50 5.65
C PRO A 53 -8.90 -2.17 5.14
N VAL A 54 -8.06 -2.23 4.11
CA VAL A 54 -7.43 -1.04 3.49
C VAL A 54 -8.46 0.00 3.08
N ALA A 55 -9.64 -0.44 2.60
CA ALA A 55 -10.73 0.46 2.21
C ALA A 55 -11.24 1.32 3.38
N GLN A 56 -11.28 0.77 4.59
CA GLN A 56 -11.69 1.51 5.79
C GLN A 56 -10.68 2.60 6.16
N TRP A 57 -9.38 2.29 6.08
CA TRP A 57 -8.33 3.30 6.27
C TRP A 57 -8.39 4.40 5.20
N ARG A 58 -8.56 4.02 3.93
CA ARG A 58 -8.69 4.98 2.83
C ARG A 58 -9.89 5.91 2.98
N ALA A 59 -11.00 5.41 3.53
CA ALA A 59 -12.20 6.21 3.78
C ALA A 59 -11.97 7.34 4.79
N LEU A 60 -10.97 7.23 5.69
CA LEU A 60 -10.60 8.31 6.60
C LEU A 60 -9.89 9.46 5.89
N GLY A 61 -9.24 9.18 4.78
CA GLY A 61 -8.53 10.15 3.96
C GLY A 61 -7.33 10.82 4.66
N PRO A 62 -6.73 11.83 4.00
CA PRO A 62 -5.54 12.53 4.50
C PRO A 62 -5.73 13.24 5.85
N ALA A 63 -6.97 13.56 6.22
CA ALA A 63 -7.28 14.17 7.52
C ALA A 63 -6.85 13.31 8.72
N ALA A 64 -6.76 11.98 8.53
CA ALA A 64 -6.29 11.07 9.57
C ALA A 64 -4.78 11.14 9.84
N ALA A 65 -3.99 11.70 8.90
CA ALA A 65 -2.54 11.64 8.99
C ALA A 65 -1.96 12.26 10.26
N PRO A 66 -2.34 13.45 10.72
CA PRO A 66 -1.75 14.05 11.93
C PRO A 66 -1.95 13.18 13.18
N LEU A 67 -3.14 12.56 13.32
CA LEU A 67 -3.45 11.70 14.47
C LEU A 67 -2.66 10.38 14.39
N LEU A 68 -2.57 9.78 13.22
CA LEU A 68 -1.81 8.54 13.03
C LEU A 68 -0.31 8.78 13.25
N GLU A 69 0.26 9.87 12.74
CA GLU A 69 1.66 10.25 12.97
C GLU A 69 1.95 10.49 14.45
N GLN A 70 1.05 11.16 15.17
CA GLN A 70 1.17 11.35 16.62
C GLN A 70 1.25 9.99 17.34
N ILE A 71 0.39 9.03 17.00
CA ILE A 71 0.38 7.69 17.61
C ILE A 71 1.66 6.92 17.26
N ILE A 72 2.13 7.02 16.02
CA ILE A 72 3.39 6.39 15.58
C ILE A 72 4.58 6.93 16.38
N ALA A 73 4.61 8.23 16.64
CA ALA A 73 5.70 8.90 17.35
C ALA A 73 5.64 8.70 18.87
N ASP A 74 4.49 8.33 19.45
CA ASP A 74 4.34 8.19 20.90
C ASP A 74 5.08 6.96 21.44
N PRO A 75 6.19 7.12 22.20
CA PRO A 75 6.93 6.00 22.74
C PRO A 75 6.17 5.25 23.85
N LYS A 76 5.11 5.85 24.41
CA LYS A 76 4.27 5.24 25.43
C LYS A 76 3.15 4.38 24.84
N ALA A 77 2.82 4.57 23.57
CA ALA A 77 1.85 3.74 22.87
C ALA A 77 2.37 2.33 22.69
N PHE A 78 1.49 1.33 22.84
CA PHE A 78 1.85 -0.07 22.60
C PHE A 78 2.45 -0.25 21.20
N PRO A 79 3.52 -1.06 21.05
CA PRO A 79 4.15 -1.30 19.76
C PRO A 79 3.18 -1.79 18.66
N SER A 80 2.22 -2.65 19.02
CA SER A 80 1.17 -3.12 18.11
C SER A 80 0.24 -2.00 17.64
N ARG A 81 -0.12 -1.07 18.53
CA ARG A 81 -0.93 0.11 18.19
C ARG A 81 -0.19 1.03 17.22
N ARG A 82 1.11 1.26 17.47
CA ARG A 82 1.97 2.05 16.59
C ARG A 82 2.12 1.38 15.20
N ALA A 83 2.32 0.06 15.15
CA ALA A 83 2.40 -0.69 13.90
C ALA A 83 1.10 -0.58 13.08
N LYS A 84 -0.07 -0.72 13.72
CA LYS A 84 -1.37 -0.50 13.05
C LYS A 84 -1.54 0.93 12.55
N ALA A 85 -1.05 1.92 13.30
CA ALA A 85 -1.08 3.31 12.86
C ALA A 85 -0.20 3.54 11.60
N VAL A 86 0.93 2.82 11.47
CA VAL A 86 1.75 2.82 10.23
C VAL A 86 0.96 2.26 9.04
N ASP A 87 0.24 1.15 9.23
CA ASP A 87 -0.63 0.57 8.18
C ASP A 87 -1.76 1.52 7.79
N GLY A 88 -2.38 2.14 8.79
CA GLY A 88 -3.41 3.16 8.61
C GLY A 88 -2.90 4.36 7.82
N LEU A 89 -1.77 4.92 8.21
CA LEU A 89 -1.14 6.06 7.53
C LEU A 89 -0.79 5.73 6.07
N SER A 90 -0.21 4.54 5.84
CA SER A 90 0.15 4.07 4.51
C SER A 90 -1.06 3.91 3.57
N SER A 91 -2.25 3.75 4.14
CA SER A 91 -3.49 3.56 3.38
C SER A 91 -4.29 4.85 3.25
N ALA A 92 -4.39 5.66 4.31
CA ALA A 92 -5.18 6.90 4.37
C ALA A 92 -4.45 8.10 3.75
N ALA A 93 -3.12 8.17 3.90
CA ALA A 93 -2.31 9.31 3.47
C ALA A 93 -0.93 8.82 2.93
N PRO A 94 -0.91 8.17 1.74
CA PRO A 94 0.29 7.51 1.21
C PRO A 94 1.46 8.48 1.01
N GLU A 95 1.23 9.74 0.67
CA GLU A 95 2.28 10.75 0.50
C GLU A 95 2.98 11.08 1.83
N ARG A 96 2.19 11.21 2.91
CA ARG A 96 2.73 11.44 4.26
C ARG A 96 3.50 10.21 4.74
N ALA A 97 2.93 9.01 4.51
CA ALA A 97 3.60 7.76 4.81
C ALA A 97 4.94 7.63 4.07
N ALA A 98 4.99 7.96 2.78
CA ALA A 98 6.22 7.88 1.98
C ALA A 98 7.38 8.73 2.54
N ALA A 99 7.08 9.84 3.22
CA ALA A 99 8.09 10.67 3.88
C ALA A 99 8.57 10.08 5.22
N LEU A 100 7.69 9.43 5.98
CA LEU A 100 7.97 8.93 7.32
C LEU A 100 8.62 7.53 7.33
N LEU A 101 8.18 6.64 6.43
CA LEU A 101 8.56 5.22 6.45
C LEU A 101 10.07 4.95 6.39
N PRO A 102 10.89 5.66 5.57
CA PRO A 102 12.34 5.45 5.57
C PRO A 102 12.99 5.71 6.93
N GLN A 103 12.49 6.68 7.70
CA GLN A 103 13.01 7.00 9.03
C GLN A 103 12.67 5.89 10.04
N LEU A 104 11.45 5.35 9.98
CA LEU A 104 11.03 4.23 10.83
C LEU A 104 11.84 2.96 10.57
N LEU A 105 12.22 2.72 9.31
CA LEU A 105 13.01 1.55 8.92
C LEU A 105 14.45 1.61 9.45
N GLN A 106 15.06 2.79 9.48
CA GLN A 106 16.44 3.01 9.91
C GLN A 106 16.59 3.16 11.43
N GLY A 107 15.50 3.41 12.13
CA GLY A 107 15.51 3.61 13.58
C GLY A 107 15.72 2.30 14.34
N GLU A 108 16.95 1.96 14.75
CA GLU A 108 17.24 0.76 15.55
C GLU A 108 16.48 0.72 16.88
N ALA A 109 16.14 1.87 17.45
CA ALA A 109 15.33 1.97 18.68
C ALA A 109 13.84 1.67 18.47
N GLN A 110 13.38 1.56 17.22
CA GLN A 110 11.98 1.24 16.93
C GLN A 110 11.68 -0.22 17.23
N PRO A 111 10.52 -0.53 17.86
CA PRO A 111 10.09 -1.91 18.03
C PRO A 111 10.02 -2.65 16.68
N ILE A 112 10.41 -3.92 16.68
CA ILE A 112 10.46 -4.74 15.47
C ILE A 112 9.14 -4.77 14.70
N VAL A 113 8.00 -4.82 15.41
CA VAL A 113 6.67 -4.85 14.79
C VAL A 113 6.36 -3.53 14.05
N VAL A 114 6.87 -2.40 14.52
CA VAL A 114 6.74 -1.09 13.84
C VAL A 114 7.61 -1.07 12.59
N ARG A 115 8.83 -1.60 12.66
CA ARG A 115 9.73 -1.70 11.49
C ARG A 115 9.17 -2.65 10.43
N VAL A 116 8.56 -3.78 10.84
CA VAL A 116 7.86 -4.69 9.93
C VAL A 116 6.68 -4.01 9.25
N ALA A 117 5.84 -3.29 9.99
CA ALA A 117 4.75 -2.51 9.41
C ALA A 117 5.28 -1.44 8.43
N ALA A 118 6.41 -0.79 8.76
CA ALA A 118 7.06 0.18 7.88
C ALA A 118 7.60 -0.46 6.59
N LEU A 119 8.13 -1.69 6.63
CA LEU A 119 8.53 -2.44 5.43
C LEU A 119 7.35 -2.66 4.48
N HIS A 120 6.23 -3.19 5.00
CA HIS A 120 5.03 -3.43 4.20
C HIS A 120 4.39 -2.13 3.71
N GLY A 121 4.37 -1.10 4.55
CA GLY A 121 3.93 0.22 4.16
C GLY A 121 4.76 0.80 3.01
N ALA A 122 6.09 0.72 3.10
CA ALA A 122 7.02 1.18 2.06
C ALA A 122 6.78 0.46 0.72
N ALA A 123 6.60 -0.86 0.75
CA ALA A 123 6.30 -1.64 -0.46
C ALA A 123 4.96 -1.25 -1.10
N ARG A 124 4.02 -0.74 -0.31
CA ARG A 124 2.70 -0.29 -0.78
C ARG A 124 2.72 1.10 -1.41
N VAL A 125 3.52 2.03 -0.85
CA VAL A 125 3.45 3.44 -1.23
C VAL A 125 4.66 3.95 -2.03
N LEU A 126 5.82 3.32 -1.93
CA LEU A 126 7.03 3.81 -2.60
C LEU A 126 7.17 3.20 -4.00
N PRO A 127 7.52 4.02 -5.02
CA PRO A 127 7.92 3.48 -6.30
C PRO A 127 9.24 2.70 -6.19
N ALA A 128 9.48 1.74 -7.10
CA ALA A 128 10.59 0.80 -7.02
C ALA A 128 11.98 1.40 -6.72
N PRO A 129 12.40 2.56 -7.30
CA PRO A 129 13.70 3.14 -6.96
C PRO A 129 13.78 3.64 -5.50
N LYS A 130 12.71 4.27 -5.00
CA LYS A 130 12.65 4.74 -3.61
C LYS A 130 12.50 3.57 -2.64
N LEU A 131 11.76 2.54 -3.01
CA LEU A 131 11.65 1.31 -2.24
C LEU A 131 13.02 0.64 -2.09
N LEU A 132 13.78 0.50 -3.18
CA LEU A 132 15.13 -0.05 -3.12
C LEU A 132 16.02 0.77 -2.19
N ALA A 133 16.00 2.09 -2.31
CA ALA A 133 16.81 2.98 -1.45
C ALA A 133 16.45 2.83 0.04
N ALA A 134 15.16 2.64 0.36
CA ALA A 134 14.68 2.49 1.73
C ALA A 134 14.98 1.10 2.34
N LEU A 135 14.81 0.03 1.55
CA LEU A 135 14.89 -1.35 2.04
C LEU A 135 16.29 -1.96 1.95
N LYS A 136 17.13 -1.49 1.04
CA LYS A 136 18.50 -2.01 0.87
C LYS A 136 19.33 -1.91 2.17
N PRO A 137 19.34 -0.79 2.92
CA PRO A 137 20.03 -0.75 4.21
C PRO A 137 19.49 -1.77 5.21
N VAL A 138 18.16 -1.97 5.27
CA VAL A 138 17.55 -2.98 6.16
C VAL A 138 17.99 -4.39 5.78
N LEU A 139 17.99 -4.70 4.48
CA LEU A 139 18.47 -5.99 3.95
C LEU A 139 19.93 -6.26 4.34
N GLU A 140 20.79 -5.25 4.27
CA GLU A 140 22.24 -5.39 4.46
C GLU A 140 22.68 -5.34 5.92
N THR A 141 21.99 -4.56 6.77
CA THR A 141 22.53 -4.21 8.10
C THR A 141 21.57 -4.50 9.26
N ALA A 142 20.29 -4.84 9.04
CA ALA A 142 19.40 -5.13 10.15
C ALA A 142 19.90 -6.35 10.95
N LYS A 143 19.95 -6.21 12.28
CA LYS A 143 20.40 -7.27 13.19
C LYS A 143 19.45 -8.47 13.19
N GLU A 144 18.15 -8.20 13.03
CA GLU A 144 17.09 -9.20 13.05
C GLU A 144 17.00 -9.95 11.71
N PRO A 145 17.28 -11.27 11.66
CA PRO A 145 17.21 -12.03 10.41
C PRO A 145 15.83 -11.98 9.75
N GLY A 146 14.75 -11.93 10.55
CA GLY A 146 13.37 -11.80 10.05
C GLY A 146 13.12 -10.50 9.29
N LEU A 147 13.70 -9.40 9.75
CA LEU A 147 13.61 -8.11 9.03
C LEU A 147 14.36 -8.15 7.71
N ARG A 148 15.59 -8.73 7.69
CA ARG A 148 16.36 -8.89 6.44
C ARG A 148 15.61 -9.76 5.43
N ARG A 149 15.01 -10.88 5.91
CA ARG A 149 14.19 -11.76 5.05
C ARG A 149 12.99 -11.02 4.47
N SER A 150 12.23 -10.31 5.30
CA SER A 150 11.07 -9.53 4.83
C SER A 150 11.49 -8.45 3.83
N ALA A 151 12.62 -7.77 4.05
CA ALA A 151 13.15 -6.80 3.10
C ALA A 151 13.53 -7.44 1.76
N ALA A 152 14.16 -8.63 1.79
CA ALA A 152 14.49 -9.41 0.59
C ALA A 152 13.24 -9.78 -0.21
N GLU A 153 12.22 -10.34 0.44
CA GLU A 153 10.96 -10.73 -0.21
C GLU A 153 10.24 -9.55 -0.84
N LEU A 154 10.19 -8.40 -0.16
CA LEU A 154 9.55 -7.20 -0.69
C LEU A 154 10.35 -6.60 -1.85
N LEU A 155 11.68 -6.61 -1.80
CA LEU A 155 12.54 -6.17 -2.90
C LEU A 155 12.43 -7.10 -4.10
N ALA A 156 12.36 -8.41 -3.91
CA ALA A 156 12.14 -9.37 -5.00
C ALA A 156 10.78 -9.15 -5.68
N ARG A 157 9.74 -8.86 -4.89
CA ARG A 157 8.37 -8.67 -5.40
C ARG A 157 8.14 -7.32 -6.07
N HIS A 158 8.67 -6.24 -5.49
CA HIS A 158 8.32 -4.87 -5.87
C HIS A 158 9.51 -4.05 -6.39
N GLY A 159 10.75 -4.46 -6.12
CA GLY A 159 11.97 -3.73 -6.47
C GLY A 159 12.42 -3.90 -7.92
N LYS A 160 11.68 -4.67 -8.73
CA LYS A 160 12.02 -4.99 -10.13
C LYS A 160 13.43 -5.60 -10.23
N ALA A 161 14.07 -5.52 -11.41
CA ALA A 161 15.40 -6.08 -11.63
C ALA A 161 16.48 -5.54 -10.66
N ALA A 162 16.36 -4.30 -10.19
CA ALA A 162 17.31 -3.72 -9.24
C ALA A 162 17.14 -4.32 -7.83
N GLY A 163 15.91 -4.60 -7.40
CA GLY A 163 15.62 -5.31 -6.16
C GLY A 163 16.20 -6.72 -6.17
N CYS A 164 15.96 -7.47 -7.24
CA CYS A 164 16.53 -8.81 -7.40
C CYS A 164 18.07 -8.82 -7.40
N ARG A 165 18.72 -7.84 -8.03
CA ARG A 165 20.19 -7.74 -7.94
C ARG A 165 20.66 -7.52 -6.50
N ALA A 166 19.98 -6.66 -5.72
CA ALA A 166 20.31 -6.43 -4.33
C ALA A 166 20.14 -7.70 -3.48
N VAL A 167 19.05 -8.43 -3.67
CA VAL A 167 18.78 -9.71 -2.96
C VAL A 167 19.86 -10.74 -3.28
N ARG A 168 20.23 -10.95 -4.57
CA ARG A 168 21.29 -11.88 -4.96
C ARG A 168 22.65 -11.50 -4.37
N ALA A 169 22.98 -10.21 -4.37
CA ALA A 169 24.24 -9.73 -3.81
C ALA A 169 24.32 -9.96 -2.29
N GLN A 170 23.22 -9.82 -1.56
CA GLN A 170 23.19 -10.08 -0.13
C GLN A 170 23.16 -11.58 0.17
N ALA A 171 22.42 -12.37 -0.60
CA ALA A 171 22.38 -13.84 -0.45
C ALA A 171 23.77 -14.47 -0.58
N ALA A 172 24.65 -13.92 -1.41
CA ALA A 172 26.04 -14.40 -1.54
C ALA A 172 26.89 -14.13 -0.29
N ARG A 173 26.41 -13.34 0.66
CA ARG A 173 27.11 -13.00 1.92
C ARG A 173 26.50 -13.64 3.16
N GLU A 174 25.31 -14.21 3.02
CA GLU A 174 24.56 -14.83 4.11
C GLU A 174 24.71 -16.36 4.03
N GLU A 175 24.34 -17.04 5.09
CA GLU A 175 24.29 -18.49 5.11
C GLU A 175 23.28 -19.03 4.08
N SER A 176 23.55 -20.22 3.55
CA SER A 176 22.71 -20.90 2.59
C SER A 176 21.24 -20.98 3.04
N GLY A 177 20.31 -20.61 2.18
CA GLY A 177 18.85 -20.67 2.41
C GLY A 177 18.21 -19.42 3.03
N ALA A 178 19.01 -18.42 3.47
CA ALA A 178 18.46 -17.23 4.15
C ALA A 178 17.39 -16.49 3.34
N PHE A 179 17.50 -16.45 2.00
CA PHE A 179 16.61 -15.71 1.10
C PHE A 179 16.02 -16.57 -0.03
N GLU A 180 15.89 -17.88 0.17
CA GLU A 180 15.46 -18.83 -0.86
C GLU A 180 14.17 -18.41 -1.56
N GLN A 181 13.10 -18.09 -0.80
CA GLN A 181 11.82 -17.64 -1.35
C GLN A 181 11.92 -16.31 -2.11
N ALA A 182 12.83 -15.42 -1.72
CA ALA A 182 13.05 -14.17 -2.42
C ALA A 182 13.82 -14.40 -3.74
N LEU A 183 14.77 -15.34 -3.75
CA LEU A 183 15.55 -15.71 -4.93
C LEU A 183 14.69 -16.39 -6.00
N GLU A 184 13.80 -17.32 -5.61
CA GLU A 184 12.83 -17.97 -6.50
C GLU A 184 11.96 -16.96 -7.26
N ARG A 185 11.59 -15.85 -6.62
CA ARG A 185 10.82 -14.78 -7.26
C ARG A 185 11.63 -13.93 -8.24
N CYS A 186 12.95 -14.06 -8.20
CA CYS A 186 13.88 -13.31 -9.04
C CYS A 186 14.33 -14.07 -10.30
N GLU A 187 13.86 -15.29 -10.46
CA GLU A 187 14.08 -16.11 -11.67
C GLU A 187 13.10 -15.71 -12.78
#